data_10dc14ed338133eb3deecac036b4f2d2
#
_entry.id   10dc14ed338133eb3deecac036b4f2d2
#
_cell.length_a   1.000
_cell.length_b   1.000
_cell.length_c   1.000
_cell.angle_alpha   90.00
_cell.angle_beta   90.00
_cell.angle_gamma   90.00
#
_symmetry.space_group_name_H-M   'P 1'
#
loop_
_entity.id
_entity.type
_entity.pdbx_description
1 polymer ?
#
loop_
_entity_poly.entity_id
_entity_poly.type
_entity_poly.pdbx_seq_one_letter_code
_entity_poly.pdbx_strand_id
1 'polypeptide(L)'
;MTDNHLKTFYGQKSSITLTSPSKSAPYIFLSCINRKEDGTWERTSEGEGKTVKISIEEIICILEVLLKKSANWRGFHVFKGRKTEIYIGWKKESREVIQIKIGEYIKKLRFPNLNFFTLMLEHILSEKIEFATSGTTEKKSKDRDVHELGEYSVFSEQILARNGLQVVETTEFGVSEETIEIKVKIKVESPKALLITLESDKEFWIPKSTIHNNYDVKNKNELQTLIVDKWIIEKQRILK
;
A
#
# COMPACT_ATOMS: atom_id res chain seq x y z
N MET A 1 8.08 19.72 18.13
CA MET A 1 6.67 19.38 17.74
C MET A 1 6.63 17.90 17.44
N THR A 2 5.72 17.16 18.05
CA THR A 2 5.50 15.75 17.73
C THR A 2 4.76 15.71 16.40
N ASP A 3 5.34 15.10 15.37
CA ASP A 3 4.78 14.94 14.02
C ASP A 3 3.97 13.64 13.87
N ASN A 4 3.26 13.28 14.94
CA ASN A 4 2.39 12.10 14.96
C ASN A 4 0.93 12.49 14.74
N HIS A 5 0.19 11.63 14.05
CA HIS A 5 -1.26 11.77 13.92
C HIS A 5 -1.95 10.67 14.72
N LEU A 6 -2.96 11.04 15.49
CA LEU A 6 -3.79 10.11 16.23
C LEU A 6 -5.25 10.56 16.18
N LYS A 7 -6.15 9.69 15.72
CA LYS A 7 -7.58 9.93 15.74
C LYS A 7 -8.38 8.68 16.03
N THR A 8 -9.27 8.75 17.00
CA THR A 8 -10.23 7.68 17.29
C THR A 8 -11.61 8.03 16.76
N PHE A 9 -12.21 7.09 16.03
CA PHE A 9 -13.58 7.17 15.51
C PHE A 9 -14.47 6.26 16.34
N TYR A 10 -15.11 6.85 17.35
CA TYR A 10 -16.02 6.12 18.22
C TYR A 10 -17.31 5.73 17.52
N GLY A 11 -17.95 4.67 18.00
CA GLY A 11 -19.29 4.25 17.66
C GLY A 11 -19.99 3.68 18.89
N GLN A 12 -21.18 3.18 18.75
CA GLN A 12 -21.93 2.63 19.90
C GLN A 12 -21.30 1.36 20.47
N LYS A 13 -20.83 0.46 19.59
CA LYS A 13 -20.32 -0.89 19.95
C LYS A 13 -18.84 -1.08 19.71
N SER A 14 -18.25 -0.31 18.79
CA SER A 14 -16.86 -0.45 18.40
C SER A 14 -16.23 0.88 18.02
N SER A 15 -14.92 1.01 18.22
CA SER A 15 -14.15 2.15 17.75
C SER A 15 -12.99 1.69 16.89
N ILE A 16 -12.48 2.58 16.05
CA ILE A 16 -11.22 2.41 15.33
C ILE A 16 -10.34 3.63 15.58
N THR A 17 -9.09 3.39 15.91
CA THR A 17 -8.07 4.42 16.07
C THR A 17 -7.06 4.31 14.93
N LEU A 18 -6.83 5.41 14.24
CA LEU A 18 -5.75 5.58 13.29
C LEU A 18 -4.60 6.29 14.00
N THR A 19 -3.39 5.72 13.91
CA THR A 19 -2.19 6.29 14.49
C THR A 19 -1.06 6.28 13.46
N SER A 20 -0.49 7.45 13.15
CA SER A 20 0.77 7.59 12.43
C SER A 20 1.84 7.98 13.45
N PRO A 21 2.84 7.14 13.76
CA PRO A 21 3.79 7.42 14.84
C PRO A 21 4.75 8.58 14.51
N SER A 22 5.08 8.74 13.23
CA SER A 22 5.83 9.89 12.71
C SER A 22 5.67 9.99 11.20
N LYS A 23 5.98 11.14 10.62
CA LYS A 23 6.00 11.33 9.16
C LYS A 23 7.03 10.45 8.45
N SER A 24 8.16 10.14 9.11
CA SER A 24 9.24 9.31 8.54
C SER A 24 9.03 7.81 8.72
N ALA A 25 8.06 7.36 9.52
CA ALA A 25 7.75 5.93 9.65
C ALA A 25 6.99 5.44 8.42
N PRO A 26 7.46 4.40 7.68
CA PRO A 26 6.81 3.92 6.45
C PRO A 26 5.55 3.08 6.70
N TYR A 27 4.80 3.39 7.76
CA TYR A 27 3.60 2.66 8.18
C TYR A 27 2.71 3.49 9.08
N ILE A 28 1.49 3.00 9.27
CA ILE A 28 0.55 3.44 10.30
C ILE A 28 0.06 2.26 11.13
N PHE A 29 -0.66 2.54 12.21
CA PHE A 29 -1.43 1.54 12.95
C PHE A 29 -2.92 1.80 12.83
N LEU A 30 -3.70 0.72 12.68
CA LEU A 30 -5.14 0.70 12.86
C LEU A 30 -5.46 -0.19 14.06
N SER A 31 -6.09 0.37 15.08
CA SER A 31 -6.48 -0.35 16.30
C SER A 31 -8.00 -0.34 16.45
N CYS A 32 -8.59 -1.52 16.62
CA CYS A 32 -10.01 -1.68 16.90
C CYS A 32 -10.23 -2.18 18.33
N ILE A 33 -11.22 -1.60 19.01
CA ILE A 33 -11.70 -2.06 20.32
C ILE A 33 -13.23 -2.09 20.32
N ASN A 34 -13.79 -2.95 21.15
CA ASN A 34 -15.23 -3.06 21.38
C ASN A 34 -15.63 -2.45 22.72
N ARG A 35 -16.90 -2.11 22.83
CA ARG A 35 -17.52 -1.75 24.09
C ARG A 35 -18.01 -3.02 24.76
N LYS A 36 -17.64 -3.20 26.03
CA LYS A 36 -18.03 -4.34 26.86
C LYS A 36 -19.51 -4.22 27.29
N GLU A 37 -20.07 -5.29 27.82
CA GLU A 37 -21.45 -5.33 28.31
C GLU A 37 -21.72 -4.39 29.49
N ASP A 38 -20.70 -4.17 30.33
CA ASP A 38 -20.73 -3.24 31.44
C ASP A 38 -20.65 -1.75 31.01
N GLY A 39 -20.54 -1.50 29.70
CA GLY A 39 -20.45 -0.17 29.12
C GLY A 39 -19.03 0.40 29.07
N THR A 40 -18.02 -0.26 29.59
CA THR A 40 -16.61 0.13 29.46
C THR A 40 -16.05 -0.25 28.10
N TRP A 41 -14.92 0.35 27.73
CA TRP A 41 -14.20 0.00 26.50
C TRP A 41 -13.07 -0.97 26.79
N GLU A 42 -12.83 -1.90 25.86
CA GLU A 42 -11.61 -2.69 25.84
C GLU A 42 -10.37 -1.79 25.87
N ARG A 43 -9.28 -2.29 26.47
CA ARG A 43 -8.02 -1.57 26.64
C ARG A 43 -6.87 -2.30 25.95
N THR A 44 -6.27 -1.68 24.97
CA THR A 44 -5.11 -2.27 24.25
C THR A 44 -3.92 -2.51 25.16
N SER A 45 -3.75 -1.71 26.24
CA SER A 45 -2.73 -1.92 27.28
C SER A 45 -2.93 -3.22 28.10
N GLU A 46 -4.13 -3.75 28.14
CA GLU A 46 -4.50 -5.01 28.81
C GLU A 46 -4.50 -6.20 27.84
N GLY A 47 -4.02 -6.00 26.60
CA GLY A 47 -4.00 -7.02 25.56
C GLY A 47 -5.34 -7.24 24.87
N GLU A 48 -6.33 -6.39 25.16
CA GLU A 48 -7.65 -6.40 24.52
C GLU A 48 -7.63 -5.60 23.22
N GLY A 49 -8.62 -5.83 22.36
CA GLY A 49 -8.67 -5.19 21.07
C GLY A 49 -7.72 -5.81 20.06
N LYS A 50 -7.61 -5.18 18.91
CA LYS A 50 -6.75 -5.65 17.82
C LYS A 50 -6.07 -4.48 17.12
N THR A 51 -4.74 -4.54 17.07
CA THR A 51 -3.91 -3.56 16.36
C THR A 51 -3.20 -4.24 15.20
N VAL A 52 -3.20 -3.59 14.04
CA VAL A 52 -2.48 -4.02 12.85
C VAL A 52 -1.61 -2.87 12.32
N LYS A 53 -0.44 -3.23 11.79
CA LYS A 53 0.49 -2.32 11.15
C LYS A 53 0.16 -2.31 9.65
N ILE A 54 -0.07 -1.17 9.07
CA ILE A 54 -0.44 -0.98 7.66
C ILE A 54 0.71 -0.29 6.95
N SER A 55 1.22 -0.87 5.87
CA SER A 55 2.30 -0.30 5.06
C SER A 55 1.81 0.86 4.17
N ILE A 56 2.74 1.56 3.52
CA ILE A 56 2.40 2.65 2.57
C ILE A 56 1.58 2.09 1.40
N GLU A 57 1.96 0.93 0.87
CA GLU A 57 1.28 0.27 -0.24
C GLU A 57 -0.16 -0.12 0.15
N GLU A 58 -0.34 -0.63 1.35
CA GLU A 58 -1.67 -0.96 1.86
C GLU A 58 -2.53 0.28 2.10
N ILE A 59 -1.93 1.42 2.50
CA ILE A 59 -2.65 2.70 2.58
C ILE A 59 -3.18 3.09 1.20
N ILE A 60 -2.39 2.92 0.14
CA ILE A 60 -2.82 3.19 -1.24
C ILE A 60 -3.99 2.29 -1.62
N CYS A 61 -3.92 0.98 -1.37
CA CYS A 61 -5.01 0.06 -1.64
C CYS A 61 -6.30 0.43 -0.87
N ILE A 62 -6.16 0.84 0.39
CA ILE A 62 -7.29 1.29 1.21
C ILE A 62 -7.91 2.57 0.63
N LEU A 63 -7.10 3.53 0.19
CA LEU A 63 -7.57 4.77 -0.44
C LEU A 63 -8.30 4.50 -1.75
N GLU A 64 -7.86 3.55 -2.57
CA GLU A 64 -8.58 3.14 -3.79
C GLU A 64 -10.02 2.69 -3.48
N VAL A 65 -10.21 1.96 -2.37
CA VAL A 65 -11.56 1.58 -1.91
C VAL A 65 -12.34 2.81 -1.41
N LEU A 66 -11.73 3.63 -0.55
CA LEU A 66 -12.39 4.81 0.03
C LEU A 66 -12.81 5.83 -1.04
N LEU A 67 -12.01 5.99 -2.07
CA LEU A 67 -12.27 6.84 -3.25
C LEU A 67 -13.23 6.19 -4.27
N LYS A 68 -13.80 5.02 -3.94
CA LYS A 68 -14.78 4.27 -4.74
C LYS A 68 -14.24 3.72 -6.07
N LYS A 69 -12.93 3.68 -6.26
CA LYS A 69 -12.29 3.09 -7.44
C LYS A 69 -12.29 1.56 -7.38
N SER A 70 -12.20 1.00 -6.17
CA SER A 70 -12.32 -0.44 -5.88
C SER A 70 -13.52 -0.72 -4.98
N ALA A 71 -14.10 -1.92 -5.09
CA ALA A 71 -15.23 -2.33 -4.25
C ALA A 71 -14.77 -2.69 -2.83
N ASN A 72 -13.62 -3.33 -2.70
CA ASN A 72 -13.04 -3.76 -1.43
C ASN A 72 -11.54 -4.03 -1.58
N TRP A 73 -10.87 -4.12 -0.44
CA TRP A 73 -9.51 -4.60 -0.29
C TRP A 73 -9.42 -5.61 0.85
N ARG A 74 -8.55 -6.62 0.71
CA ARG A 74 -8.30 -7.63 1.72
C ARG A 74 -6.82 -7.89 1.87
N GLY A 75 -6.33 -7.86 3.11
CA GLY A 75 -4.96 -8.16 3.46
C GLY A 75 -4.88 -9.19 4.60
N PHE A 76 -3.70 -9.77 4.80
CA PHE A 76 -3.43 -10.72 5.88
C PHE A 76 -2.11 -10.37 6.55
N HIS A 77 -2.14 -10.24 7.86
CA HIS A 77 -0.95 -9.97 8.67
C HIS A 77 -0.68 -11.14 9.61
N VAL A 78 0.59 -11.49 9.75
CA VAL A 78 1.02 -12.52 10.71
C VAL A 78 1.84 -11.84 11.80
N PHE A 79 1.43 -11.99 13.04
CA PHE A 79 2.16 -11.51 14.21
C PHE A 79 2.19 -12.59 15.29
N LYS A 80 3.39 -12.98 15.74
CA LYS A 80 3.60 -14.07 16.74
C LYS A 80 2.85 -15.36 16.37
N GLY A 81 2.93 -15.76 15.09
CA GLY A 81 2.26 -16.97 14.57
C GLY A 81 0.74 -16.88 14.41
N ARG A 82 0.12 -15.75 14.74
CA ARG A 82 -1.33 -15.54 14.58
C ARG A 82 -1.61 -14.75 13.32
N LYS A 83 -2.35 -15.34 12.37
CA LYS A 83 -2.83 -14.69 11.15
C LYS A 83 -4.04 -13.82 11.46
N THR A 84 -4.02 -12.57 11.05
CA THR A 84 -5.13 -11.62 11.17
C THR A 84 -5.56 -11.18 9.78
N GLU A 85 -6.82 -11.41 9.44
CA GLU A 85 -7.43 -10.87 8.22
C GLU A 85 -7.81 -9.42 8.42
N ILE A 86 -7.53 -8.59 7.41
CA ILE A 86 -8.00 -7.22 7.31
C ILE A 86 -8.88 -7.14 6.07
N TYR A 87 -10.07 -6.57 6.23
CA TYR A 87 -10.99 -6.34 5.13
C TYR A 87 -11.54 -4.92 5.22
N ILE A 88 -11.53 -4.20 4.11
CA ILE A 88 -12.13 -2.88 3.98
C ILE A 88 -12.98 -2.89 2.72
N GLY A 89 -14.26 -2.59 2.84
CA GLY A 89 -15.17 -2.65 1.70
C GLY A 89 -16.48 -1.92 1.92
N TRP A 90 -17.11 -1.55 0.83
CA TRP A 90 -18.40 -0.89 0.84
C TRP A 90 -19.51 -1.85 1.23
N LYS A 91 -20.43 -1.35 2.06
CA LYS A 91 -21.62 -2.09 2.45
C LYS A 91 -22.77 -1.63 1.57
N LYS A 92 -23.32 -2.52 0.73
CA LYS A 92 -24.37 -2.27 -0.25
C LYS A 92 -23.93 -1.40 -1.44
N GLU A 93 -24.72 -1.43 -2.50
CA GLU A 93 -24.49 -0.72 -3.77
C GLU A 93 -24.50 0.81 -3.62
N SER A 94 -25.19 1.36 -2.60
CA SER A 94 -25.23 2.80 -2.31
C SER A 94 -23.87 3.40 -1.97
N ARG A 95 -22.88 2.57 -1.57
CA ARG A 95 -21.52 3.01 -1.19
C ARG A 95 -21.52 4.23 -0.22
N GLU A 96 -22.39 4.19 0.78
CA GLU A 96 -22.47 5.21 1.82
C GLU A 96 -21.79 4.80 3.13
N VAL A 97 -21.62 3.49 3.32
CA VAL A 97 -21.06 2.91 4.54
C VAL A 97 -19.89 2.04 4.18
N ILE A 98 -18.71 2.39 4.68
CA ILE A 98 -17.55 1.52 4.63
C ILE A 98 -17.56 0.59 5.86
N GLN A 99 -17.21 -0.67 5.65
CA GLN A 99 -16.96 -1.65 6.70
C GLN A 99 -15.47 -1.93 6.76
N ILE A 100 -14.88 -1.76 7.93
CA ILE A 100 -13.52 -2.13 8.25
C ILE A 100 -13.59 -3.32 9.21
N LYS A 101 -12.97 -4.44 8.83
CA LYS A 101 -12.85 -5.64 9.67
C LYS A 101 -11.37 -5.92 9.92
N ILE A 102 -10.99 -6.11 11.17
CA ILE A 102 -9.64 -6.50 11.60
C ILE A 102 -9.79 -7.72 12.51
N GLY A 103 -9.53 -8.91 11.96
CA GLY A 103 -9.86 -10.16 12.65
C GLY A 103 -11.37 -10.26 12.92
N GLU A 104 -11.76 -10.32 14.19
CA GLU A 104 -13.15 -10.37 14.64
C GLU A 104 -13.80 -8.98 14.83
N TYR A 105 -12.97 -7.92 14.87
CA TYR A 105 -13.44 -6.56 15.11
C TYR A 105 -14.02 -5.94 13.85
N ILE A 106 -15.22 -5.38 13.96
CA ILE A 106 -15.92 -4.75 12.84
C ILE A 106 -16.28 -3.31 13.20
N LYS A 107 -15.76 -2.38 12.40
CA LYS A 107 -16.14 -0.95 12.45
C LYS A 107 -16.83 -0.53 11.17
N LYS A 108 -17.89 0.25 11.31
CA LYS A 108 -18.58 0.89 10.19
C LYS A 108 -18.38 2.39 10.28
N LEU A 109 -17.98 3.00 9.19
CA LEU A 109 -17.85 4.45 9.07
C LEU A 109 -18.86 4.97 8.04
N ARG A 110 -19.45 6.15 8.36
CA ARG A 110 -20.35 6.92 7.51
C ARG A 110 -19.91 8.37 7.50
N PHE A 111 -20.49 9.16 6.62
CA PHE A 111 -20.37 10.63 6.69
C PHE A 111 -20.76 11.14 8.10
N PRO A 112 -20.03 12.10 8.68
CA PRO A 112 -18.81 12.76 8.18
C PRO A 112 -17.51 12.01 8.54
N ASN A 113 -17.55 11.02 9.44
CA ASN A 113 -16.37 10.30 9.93
C ASN A 113 -15.63 9.56 8.82
N LEU A 114 -16.35 9.05 7.83
CA LEU A 114 -15.75 8.41 6.66
C LEU A 114 -14.89 9.40 5.87
N ASN A 115 -15.41 10.59 5.58
CA ASN A 115 -14.67 11.62 4.86
C ASN A 115 -13.43 12.07 5.65
N PHE A 116 -13.58 12.25 6.96
CA PHE A 116 -12.45 12.63 7.80
C PHE A 116 -11.36 11.54 7.83
N PHE A 117 -11.75 10.26 7.91
CA PHE A 117 -10.83 9.13 7.84
C PHE A 117 -10.07 9.10 6.50
N THR A 118 -10.79 9.34 5.39
CA THR A 118 -10.19 9.41 4.04
C THR A 118 -9.17 10.54 3.94
N LEU A 119 -9.57 11.77 4.30
CA LEU A 119 -8.69 12.95 4.28
C LEU A 119 -7.44 12.78 5.16
N MET A 120 -7.57 12.14 6.33
CA MET A 120 -6.44 11.83 7.18
C MET A 120 -5.47 10.84 6.50
N LEU A 121 -5.99 9.78 5.86
CA LEU A 121 -5.13 8.81 5.16
C LEU A 121 -4.43 9.45 3.95
N GLU A 122 -5.10 10.30 3.19
CA GLU A 122 -4.49 11.05 2.08
C GLU A 122 -3.36 11.97 2.58
N HIS A 123 -3.61 12.72 3.64
CA HIS A 123 -2.61 13.60 4.26
C HIS A 123 -1.40 12.80 4.78
N ILE A 124 -1.63 11.74 5.55
CA ILE A 124 -0.59 10.89 6.10
C ILE A 124 0.21 10.22 4.98
N LEU A 125 -0.45 9.75 3.91
CA LEU A 125 0.23 9.17 2.75
C LEU A 125 1.16 10.18 2.08
N SER A 126 0.69 11.42 1.88
CA SER A 126 1.52 12.50 1.32
C SER A 126 2.77 12.76 2.15
N GLU A 127 2.63 12.87 3.49
CA GLU A 127 3.78 13.02 4.39
C GLU A 127 4.75 11.84 4.30
N LYS A 128 4.25 10.61 4.27
CA LYS A 128 5.11 9.42 4.19
C LYS A 128 5.84 9.31 2.86
N ILE A 129 5.21 9.70 1.76
CA ILE A 129 5.88 9.80 0.45
C ILE A 129 7.00 10.83 0.53
N GLU A 130 6.78 11.99 1.13
CA GLU A 130 7.77 13.04 1.24
C GLU A 130 8.92 12.68 2.19
N PHE A 131 8.63 12.15 3.38
CA PHE A 131 9.62 12.01 4.45
C PHE A 131 10.11 10.58 4.68
N ALA A 132 9.32 9.55 4.39
CA ALA A 132 9.73 8.15 4.60
C ALA A 132 10.38 7.52 3.38
N THR A 133 10.11 8.06 2.16
CA THR A 133 10.68 7.55 0.91
C THR A 133 11.77 8.44 0.33
N SER A 134 11.93 9.67 0.81
CA SER A 134 13.01 10.56 0.38
C SER A 134 14.35 10.07 0.93
N GLY A 135 15.30 9.82 0.04
CA GLY A 135 16.66 9.41 0.40
C GLY A 135 17.50 10.58 0.94
N THR A 136 17.13 11.15 2.07
CA THR A 136 17.99 12.11 2.76
C THR A 136 19.13 11.37 3.46
N THR A 137 20.35 11.52 2.94
CA THR A 137 21.60 11.14 3.57
C THR A 137 21.93 12.06 4.75
N GLU A 138 21.05 12.20 5.71
CA GLU A 138 21.46 12.65 7.02
C GLU A 138 21.96 11.43 7.79
N LYS A 139 23.27 11.44 8.07
CA LYS A 139 23.92 10.48 8.97
C LYS A 139 23.16 10.49 10.29
N LYS A 140 22.22 9.57 10.48
CA LYS A 140 21.67 9.25 11.78
C LYS A 140 22.83 8.71 12.61
N SER A 141 23.21 9.46 13.66
CA SER A 141 24.04 8.98 14.75
C SER A 141 23.56 7.59 15.17
N LYS A 142 24.54 6.67 15.22
CA LYS A 142 24.37 5.32 15.76
C LYS A 142 23.66 5.40 17.10
N ASP A 143 22.51 4.78 17.22
CA ASP A 143 22.23 3.77 18.23
C ASP A 143 20.76 3.32 18.15
N ARG A 144 20.63 1.99 18.10
CA ARG A 144 19.43 1.18 18.33
C ARG A 144 18.41 1.06 17.17
N ASP A 145 18.25 -0.18 16.77
CA ASP A 145 17.16 -0.82 16.00
C ASP A 145 17.45 -1.19 14.54
N VAL A 146 18.64 -1.78 14.27
CA VAL A 146 18.91 -2.46 13.00
C VAL A 146 18.46 -3.94 13.02
N HIS A 147 17.96 -4.45 14.15
CA HIS A 147 17.67 -5.89 14.29
C HIS A 147 16.26 -6.36 13.87
N GLU A 148 15.31 -5.46 13.60
CA GLU A 148 13.95 -5.91 13.30
C GLU A 148 13.54 -5.94 11.82
N LEU A 149 14.25 -5.26 10.90
CA LEU A 149 13.87 -5.21 9.49
C LEU A 149 14.47 -6.32 8.61
N GLY A 150 15.57 -6.94 9.06
CA GLY A 150 16.23 -8.06 8.34
C GLY A 150 15.55 -9.41 8.57
N GLU A 151 14.90 -9.62 9.70
CA GLU A 151 14.28 -10.91 10.05
C GLU A 151 12.91 -11.15 9.39
N TYR A 152 12.19 -10.10 8.98
CA TYR A 152 10.84 -10.26 8.42
C TYR A 152 10.81 -10.78 6.97
N SER A 153 11.78 -10.44 6.14
CA SER A 153 11.81 -10.94 4.75
C SER A 153 12.38 -12.36 4.66
N VAL A 154 13.40 -12.66 5.44
CA VAL A 154 14.03 -14.00 5.46
C VAL A 154 13.16 -15.02 6.23
N PHE A 155 12.42 -14.58 7.25
CA PHE A 155 11.56 -15.46 8.04
C PHE A 155 10.29 -15.89 7.29
N SER A 156 9.77 -15.05 6.40
CA SER A 156 8.61 -15.41 5.56
C SER A 156 8.96 -16.46 4.50
N GLU A 157 10.12 -16.37 3.87
CA GLU A 157 10.58 -17.37 2.89
C GLU A 157 10.94 -18.71 3.52
N GLN A 158 11.55 -18.72 4.71
CA GLN A 158 11.95 -19.96 5.39
C GLN A 158 10.78 -20.74 5.99
N ILE A 159 9.70 -20.07 6.43
CA ILE A 159 8.50 -20.74 6.93
C ILE A 159 7.67 -21.34 5.79
N LEU A 160 7.60 -20.71 4.63
CA LEU A 160 6.93 -21.23 3.45
C LEU A 160 7.61 -22.47 2.89
N ALA A 161 8.95 -22.48 2.84
CA ALA A 161 9.73 -23.64 2.40
C ALA A 161 9.63 -24.86 3.35
N ARG A 162 9.45 -24.64 4.67
CA ARG A 162 9.35 -25.74 5.66
C ARG A 162 7.99 -26.45 5.68
N ASN A 163 6.93 -25.83 5.20
CA ASN A 163 5.58 -26.38 5.26
C ASN A 163 5.08 -26.99 3.95
N GLY A 164 5.93 -27.16 2.93
CA GLY A 164 5.56 -27.82 1.68
C GLY A 164 4.44 -27.12 0.90
N LEU A 165 4.14 -25.89 1.22
CA LEU A 165 3.20 -25.06 0.48
C LEU A 165 3.95 -24.47 -0.71
N GLN A 166 3.67 -24.98 -1.91
CA GLN A 166 4.07 -24.31 -3.13
C GLN A 166 3.55 -22.89 -3.08
N VAL A 167 4.45 -21.93 -3.31
CA VAL A 167 4.10 -20.54 -3.53
C VAL A 167 3.28 -20.51 -4.82
N VAL A 168 1.97 -20.54 -4.71
CA VAL A 168 1.13 -20.05 -5.77
C VAL A 168 1.28 -18.54 -5.67
N GLU A 169 2.04 -17.96 -6.57
CA GLU A 169 2.06 -16.52 -6.80
C GLU A 169 0.65 -16.08 -7.19
N THR A 170 -0.17 -15.79 -6.20
CA THR A 170 -1.39 -15.03 -6.40
C THR A 170 -1.09 -13.58 -6.14
N THR A 171 -0.36 -12.97 -7.06
CA THR A 171 -0.46 -11.54 -7.32
C THR A 171 -1.76 -11.28 -8.10
N GLU A 172 -2.89 -11.57 -7.50
CA GLU A 172 -4.14 -10.98 -7.96
C GLU A 172 -4.36 -9.66 -7.23
N PHE A 173 -3.54 -8.68 -7.53
CA PHE A 173 -4.01 -7.31 -7.57
C PHE A 173 -4.93 -7.22 -8.78
N GLY A 174 -6.23 -7.22 -8.54
CA GLY A 174 -7.23 -6.99 -9.58
C GLY A 174 -7.26 -5.52 -10.02
N VAL A 175 -6.17 -5.04 -10.56
CA VAL A 175 -6.13 -4.05 -11.61
C VAL A 175 -6.07 -4.90 -12.87
N SER A 176 -7.05 -4.79 -13.76
CA SER A 176 -6.89 -5.31 -15.11
C SER A 176 -5.70 -4.58 -15.71
N GLU A 177 -4.53 -5.17 -15.63
CA GLU A 177 -3.33 -4.70 -16.30
C GLU A 177 -3.54 -4.94 -17.79
N GLU A 178 -4.26 -4.02 -18.43
CA GLU A 178 -4.22 -3.93 -19.86
C GLU A 178 -2.81 -3.50 -20.22
N THR A 179 -2.02 -4.43 -20.72
CA THR A 179 -0.71 -4.14 -21.28
C THR A 179 -0.89 -3.71 -22.75
N ILE A 180 0.01 -2.87 -23.22
CA ILE A 180 0.06 -2.43 -24.61
C ILE A 180 1.47 -2.63 -25.17
N GLU A 181 1.55 -3.05 -26.42
CA GLU A 181 2.81 -3.13 -27.15
C GLU A 181 3.15 -1.80 -27.81
N ILE A 182 4.37 -1.32 -27.57
CA ILE A 182 4.90 -0.10 -28.18
C ILE A 182 6.24 -0.38 -28.86
N LYS A 183 6.46 0.18 -30.06
CA LYS A 183 7.74 0.13 -30.75
C LYS A 183 8.56 1.35 -30.43
N VAL A 184 9.74 1.15 -29.86
CA VAL A 184 10.60 2.21 -29.33
C VAL A 184 12.07 1.94 -29.59
N LYS A 185 12.85 3.01 -29.59
CA LYS A 185 14.32 2.95 -29.46
C LYS A 185 14.71 3.30 -28.03
N ILE A 186 15.58 2.51 -27.42
CA ILE A 186 16.08 2.78 -26.07
C ILE A 186 17.30 3.69 -26.19
N LYS A 187 17.23 4.92 -25.64
CA LYS A 187 18.34 5.89 -25.65
C LYS A 187 19.25 5.76 -24.43
N VAL A 188 18.66 5.75 -23.26
CA VAL A 188 19.39 5.78 -21.99
C VAL A 188 18.72 4.85 -20.99
N GLU A 189 19.53 4.14 -20.24
CA GLU A 189 19.09 3.35 -19.10
C GLU A 189 19.51 4.02 -17.79
N SER A 190 18.59 4.12 -16.86
CA SER A 190 18.85 4.43 -15.45
C SER A 190 18.56 3.22 -14.57
N PRO A 191 18.94 3.21 -13.29
CA PRO A 191 18.62 2.10 -12.38
C PRO A 191 17.12 1.76 -12.31
N LYS A 192 16.24 2.75 -12.47
CA LYS A 192 14.80 2.60 -12.28
C LYS A 192 13.94 2.82 -13.54
N ALA A 193 14.49 3.39 -14.63
CA ALA A 193 13.70 3.74 -15.81
C ALA A 193 14.53 3.68 -17.10
N LEU A 194 13.84 3.58 -18.24
CA LEU A 194 14.39 3.70 -19.59
C LEU A 194 13.94 5.01 -20.22
N LEU A 195 14.87 5.76 -20.83
CA LEU A 195 14.54 6.83 -21.77
C LEU A 195 14.34 6.19 -23.13
N ILE A 196 13.13 6.27 -23.64
CA ILE A 196 12.75 5.71 -24.94
C ILE A 196 12.39 6.82 -25.92
N THR A 197 12.56 6.54 -27.21
CA THR A 197 12.08 7.39 -28.31
C THR A 197 11.09 6.60 -29.14
N LEU A 198 9.92 7.19 -29.40
CA LEU A 198 8.93 6.65 -30.33
C LEU A 198 9.31 6.95 -31.78
N GLU A 199 8.62 6.32 -32.74
CA GLU A 199 8.75 6.65 -34.18
C GLU A 199 8.44 8.12 -34.50
N SER A 200 7.71 8.82 -33.63
CA SER A 200 7.39 10.26 -33.72
C SER A 200 8.48 11.18 -33.17
N ASP A 201 9.69 10.67 -32.88
CA ASP A 201 10.83 11.37 -32.27
C ASP A 201 10.56 11.98 -30.88
N LYS A 202 9.45 11.65 -30.26
CA LYS A 202 9.16 12.06 -28.88
C LYS A 202 9.86 11.16 -27.88
N GLU A 203 10.42 11.75 -26.84
CA GLU A 203 11.15 11.05 -25.79
C GLU A 203 10.35 10.99 -24.50
N PHE A 204 10.38 9.83 -23.84
CA PHE A 204 9.68 9.58 -22.59
C PHE A 204 10.49 8.70 -21.65
N TRP A 205 10.37 8.95 -20.34
CA TRP A 205 10.91 8.07 -19.33
C TRP A 205 9.84 7.04 -18.93
N ILE A 206 10.13 5.73 -19.10
CA ILE A 206 9.26 4.64 -18.66
C ILE A 206 9.93 3.91 -17.51
N PRO A 207 9.24 3.76 -16.35
CA PRO A 207 9.75 2.95 -15.24
C PRO A 207 9.95 1.50 -15.65
N LYS A 208 11.07 0.88 -15.27
CA LYS A 208 11.35 -0.53 -15.57
C LYS A 208 10.30 -1.50 -14.98
N SER A 209 9.69 -1.12 -13.85
CA SER A 209 8.62 -1.89 -13.21
C SER A 209 7.33 -2.00 -14.02
N THR A 210 7.15 -1.18 -15.06
CA THR A 210 5.97 -1.21 -15.94
C THR A 210 6.26 -1.92 -17.27
N ILE A 211 7.41 -2.57 -17.42
CA ILE A 211 7.84 -3.27 -18.63
C ILE A 211 7.79 -4.77 -18.35
N HIS A 212 7.04 -5.52 -19.14
CA HIS A 212 6.73 -6.94 -18.91
C HIS A 212 7.50 -7.91 -19.80
N ASN A 213 8.38 -7.42 -20.70
CA ASN A 213 9.19 -8.25 -21.56
C ASN A 213 10.68 -7.89 -21.49
N ASN A 214 11.53 -8.79 -22.00
CA ASN A 214 12.95 -8.54 -22.10
C ASN A 214 13.25 -7.52 -23.18
N TYR A 215 14.28 -6.69 -22.93
CA TYR A 215 14.76 -5.65 -23.85
C TYR A 215 16.30 -5.60 -23.83
N ASP A 216 16.88 -5.13 -24.93
CA ASP A 216 18.34 -4.98 -25.07
C ASP A 216 18.75 -3.49 -25.04
N VAL A 217 19.45 -3.11 -23.98
CA VAL A 217 19.93 -1.72 -23.77
C VAL A 217 21.17 -1.42 -24.58
N LYS A 218 21.91 -2.46 -25.04
CA LYS A 218 23.15 -2.28 -25.81
C LYS A 218 22.85 -1.84 -27.24
N ASN A 219 21.70 -2.20 -27.76
CA ASN A 219 21.29 -1.93 -29.14
C ASN A 219 20.43 -0.67 -29.25
N LYS A 220 21.09 0.50 -29.06
CA LYS A 220 20.41 1.82 -28.94
C LYS A 220 19.74 2.31 -30.23
N ASN A 221 20.10 1.76 -31.38
CA ASN A 221 19.64 2.25 -32.69
C ASN A 221 18.53 1.40 -33.31
N GLU A 222 18.24 0.24 -32.75
CA GLU A 222 17.19 -0.64 -33.27
C GLU A 222 15.86 -0.40 -32.56
N LEU A 223 14.78 -0.51 -33.34
CA LEU A 223 13.43 -0.53 -32.86
C LEU A 223 13.17 -1.84 -32.10
N GLN A 224 12.78 -1.74 -30.85
CA GLN A 224 12.41 -2.86 -30.02
C GLN A 224 10.93 -2.74 -29.62
N THR A 225 10.26 -3.87 -29.46
CA THR A 225 8.89 -3.91 -28.95
C THR A 225 8.96 -4.03 -27.43
N LEU A 226 8.35 -3.09 -26.71
CA LEU A 226 8.14 -3.16 -25.27
C LEU A 226 6.68 -3.44 -24.98
N ILE A 227 6.41 -4.39 -24.08
CA ILE A 227 5.09 -4.63 -23.49
C ILE A 227 5.05 -3.86 -22.18
N VAL A 228 4.19 -2.86 -22.09
CA VAL A 228 4.13 -1.94 -20.96
C VAL A 228 2.70 -1.79 -20.45
N ASP A 229 2.56 -1.38 -19.19
CA ASP A 229 1.25 -1.08 -18.62
C ASP A 229 0.57 0.05 -19.38
N LYS A 230 -0.65 -0.14 -19.82
CA LYS A 230 -1.43 0.84 -20.59
C LYS A 230 -1.56 2.18 -19.87
N TRP A 231 -1.73 2.15 -18.54
CA TRP A 231 -1.88 3.35 -17.74
C TRP A 231 -0.70 4.33 -17.85
N ILE A 232 0.55 3.82 -18.04
CA ILE A 232 1.72 4.71 -18.16
C ILE A 232 1.69 5.46 -19.49
N ILE A 233 1.20 4.81 -20.54
CA ILE A 233 1.05 5.39 -21.87
C ILE A 233 -0.02 6.49 -21.87
N GLU A 234 -1.16 6.23 -21.22
CA GLU A 234 -2.25 7.18 -21.05
C GLU A 234 -1.82 8.39 -20.20
N LYS A 235 -1.16 8.13 -19.06
CA LYS A 235 -0.68 9.17 -18.14
C LYS A 235 0.30 10.14 -18.80
N GLN A 236 1.18 9.64 -19.65
CA GLN A 236 2.17 10.45 -20.35
C GLN A 236 1.65 11.01 -21.70
N ARG A 237 0.39 10.71 -22.05
CA ARG A 237 -0.22 11.11 -23.34
C ARG A 237 0.63 10.72 -24.56
N ILE A 238 1.20 9.51 -24.50
CA ILE A 238 2.15 9.00 -25.52
C ILE A 238 1.39 8.65 -26.81
N LEU A 239 0.20 8.08 -26.68
CA LEU A 239 -0.71 7.83 -27.80
C LEU A 239 -1.88 8.81 -27.73
N LYS A 240 -2.14 9.49 -28.84
CA LYS A 240 -3.39 10.26 -29.07
C LYS A 240 -4.40 9.38 -29.78
#